data_f8ad7ec5eba2cdc5b2aa847fdedbbc06
#
_entry.id   f8ad7ec5eba2cdc5b2aa847fdedbbc06
#
_cell.length_a   1.000
_cell.length_b   1.000
_cell.length_c   1.000
_cell.angle_alpha   90.00
_cell.angle_beta   90.00
_cell.angle_gamma   90.00
#
_symmetry.space_group_name_H-M   'P 1'
#
loop_
_entity.id
_entity.type
_entity.pdbx_description
1 polymer ?
#
loop_
_entity_poly.entity_id
_entity_poly.type
_entity_poly.pdbx_seq_one_letter_code
_entity_poly.pdbx_strand_id
1 'polypeptide(L)'
;MAAIADMGFEEMTPIQEAAIPIALKGGDVIGQAQTGTGKTAAFGIPMIEKISIDNEYVQGLVLAPTRELAMQVAEELNRIGQNKGVKALPVYGGQEIDRQIRALRTRPQIVVATPGRILDHIRRRTIRLANVRMLVLDEADEMLNMGFIEDIEKILEETPSERQTMLFSATMPRPIQLLAERFMRDAVNVATPSKELTVSTIEQFYIEIKENQKFDVLCRLLDTSGPGLSIVFGRTKRRVDEIAEGLIKRGYAAQGIHGDLTQVKRDSVMRKFREGSIDIMVATDVAARGLDIDGVTHIYNLDMPQDPESYVHRVGRTGRAGRTGQATTLVTPREFGLLKVIERLTNRRLKRRPSPTLTEALEGQRRLSMESLQVVEEGNIDGYFGAAEVLLAKVDSVTLVAAVLKMLTREPDMTPIAVAPIQESPPHRPRSGGGFRSQGQSRDYGRGRR
;
A
#
# COMPACT_ATOMS: atom_id res chain seq x y z
N MET A 1 17.30 24.66 2.12
CA MET A 1 18.55 23.86 2.22
C MET A 1 18.75 23.31 3.62
N ALA A 2 18.73 24.12 4.71
CA ALA A 2 18.96 23.59 6.07
C ALA A 2 18.03 22.41 6.45
N ALA A 3 16.70 22.55 6.26
CA ALA A 3 15.75 21.48 6.57
C ALA A 3 16.02 20.16 5.80
N ILE A 4 16.53 20.24 4.58
CA ILE A 4 16.88 19.07 3.75
C ILE A 4 18.11 18.36 4.33
N ALA A 5 19.11 19.11 4.75
CA ALA A 5 20.31 18.58 5.41
C ALA A 5 19.97 17.94 6.76
N ASP A 6 19.10 18.58 7.57
CA ASP A 6 18.62 18.06 8.85
C ASP A 6 17.82 16.74 8.70
N MET A 7 17.22 16.50 7.52
CA MET A 7 16.52 15.26 7.18
C MET A 7 17.46 14.14 6.71
N GLY A 8 18.77 14.39 6.59
CA GLY A 8 19.75 13.40 6.17
C GLY A 8 19.78 13.13 4.66
N PHE A 9 19.27 14.04 3.84
CA PHE A 9 19.40 13.94 2.38
C PHE A 9 20.82 14.37 1.97
N GLU A 10 21.63 13.41 1.53
CA GLU A 10 23.01 13.65 1.08
C GLU A 10 23.08 13.82 -0.44
N GLU A 11 22.33 12.99 -1.20
CA GLU A 11 22.30 13.00 -2.66
C GLU A 11 20.86 13.03 -3.18
N MET A 12 20.66 13.65 -4.34
CA MET A 12 19.37 13.64 -5.01
C MET A 12 19.12 12.29 -5.69
N THR A 13 17.91 11.80 -5.58
CA THR A 13 17.49 10.63 -6.36
C THR A 13 17.27 11.02 -7.83
N PRO A 14 17.30 10.07 -8.79
CA PRO A 14 17.12 10.38 -10.21
C PRO A 14 15.83 11.14 -10.53
N ILE A 15 14.71 10.86 -9.83
CA ILE A 15 13.46 11.61 -10.02
C ILE A 15 13.55 13.04 -9.49
N GLN A 16 14.29 13.26 -8.41
CA GLN A 16 14.51 14.59 -7.85
C GLN A 16 15.40 15.43 -8.75
N GLU A 17 16.53 14.87 -9.23
CA GLU A 17 17.44 15.54 -10.17
C GLU A 17 16.72 16.04 -11.43
N ALA A 18 15.82 15.20 -11.95
CA ALA A 18 15.13 15.52 -13.19
C ALA A 18 13.91 16.43 -12.99
N ALA A 19 13.13 16.25 -11.91
CA ALA A 19 11.88 16.98 -11.70
C ALA A 19 12.06 18.36 -11.03
N ILE A 20 12.92 18.46 -10.02
CA ILE A 20 13.07 19.69 -9.20
C ILE A 20 13.44 20.91 -10.05
N PRO A 21 14.43 20.87 -10.97
CA PRO A 21 14.81 22.04 -11.76
C PRO A 21 13.68 22.54 -12.66
N ILE A 22 12.87 21.63 -13.23
CA ILE A 22 11.73 21.99 -14.09
C ILE A 22 10.62 22.61 -13.24
N ALA A 23 10.30 21.99 -12.11
CA ALA A 23 9.28 22.47 -11.20
C ALA A 23 9.62 23.83 -10.58
N LEU A 24 10.88 24.12 -10.26
CA LEU A 24 11.33 25.43 -9.78
C LEU A 24 11.14 26.53 -10.83
N LYS A 25 11.33 26.22 -12.11
CA LYS A 25 11.10 27.16 -13.22
C LYS A 25 9.61 27.40 -13.51
N GLY A 26 8.70 26.65 -12.90
CA GLY A 26 7.24 26.80 -13.08
C GLY A 26 6.66 25.90 -14.15
N GLY A 27 7.43 24.99 -14.75
CA GLY A 27 6.94 24.04 -15.73
C GLY A 27 6.10 22.93 -15.09
N ASP A 28 5.13 22.42 -15.85
CA ASP A 28 4.38 21.23 -15.46
C ASP A 28 5.25 19.97 -15.63
N VAL A 29 5.09 19.01 -14.73
CA VAL A 29 5.93 17.80 -14.69
C VAL A 29 5.07 16.57 -14.62
N ILE A 30 5.34 15.59 -15.50
CA ILE A 30 4.85 14.23 -15.36
C ILE A 30 6.03 13.38 -14.92
N GLY A 31 6.03 12.96 -13.65
CA GLY A 31 7.08 12.12 -13.05
C GLY A 31 6.68 10.65 -13.02
N GLN A 32 7.30 9.82 -13.86
CA GLN A 32 7.07 8.40 -13.81
C GLN A 32 8.11 7.72 -12.92
N ALA A 33 7.70 7.37 -11.68
CA ALA A 33 8.57 6.78 -10.68
C ALA A 33 7.79 5.95 -9.66
N GLN A 34 8.42 4.92 -9.12
CA GLN A 34 7.84 4.02 -8.10
C GLN A 34 7.71 4.69 -6.73
N THR A 35 6.94 4.07 -5.82
CA THR A 35 6.94 4.45 -4.40
C THR A 35 8.32 4.25 -3.78
N GLY A 36 8.71 5.14 -2.86
CA GLY A 36 10.02 5.07 -2.19
C GLY A 36 11.20 5.61 -2.98
N THR A 37 10.98 6.22 -4.16
CA THR A 37 12.04 6.86 -4.97
C THR A 37 12.28 8.33 -4.62
N GLY A 38 11.64 8.87 -3.58
CA GLY A 38 11.79 10.25 -3.15
C GLY A 38 10.89 11.25 -3.90
N LYS A 39 9.75 10.80 -4.44
CA LYS A 39 8.77 11.66 -5.15
C LYS A 39 8.28 12.82 -4.28
N THR A 40 8.01 12.59 -3.01
CA THR A 40 7.49 13.63 -2.10
C THR A 40 8.44 14.84 -2.04
N ALA A 41 9.74 14.61 -1.91
CA ALA A 41 10.72 15.68 -1.95
C ALA A 41 10.83 16.31 -3.35
N ALA A 42 10.66 15.52 -4.43
CA ALA A 42 10.71 16.03 -5.81
C ALA A 42 9.65 17.10 -6.09
N PHE A 43 8.43 16.98 -5.56
CA PHE A 43 7.41 18.03 -5.68
C PHE A 43 7.35 18.96 -4.45
N GLY A 44 7.68 18.45 -3.27
CA GLY A 44 7.59 19.19 -2.01
C GLY A 44 8.57 20.35 -1.92
N ILE A 45 9.83 20.14 -2.33
CA ILE A 45 10.86 21.18 -2.33
C ILE A 45 10.45 22.38 -3.23
N PRO A 46 10.10 22.19 -4.51
CA PRO A 46 9.63 23.30 -5.35
C PRO A 46 8.36 23.95 -4.82
N MET A 47 7.42 23.16 -4.26
CA MET A 47 6.18 23.71 -3.71
C MET A 47 6.47 24.62 -2.52
N ILE A 48 7.27 24.16 -1.55
CA ILE A 48 7.62 24.94 -0.36
C ILE A 48 8.40 26.20 -0.73
N GLU A 49 9.32 26.11 -1.71
CA GLU A 49 10.09 27.25 -2.14
C GLU A 49 9.20 28.39 -2.68
N LYS A 50 8.14 28.06 -3.42
CA LYS A 50 7.24 29.03 -4.06
C LYS A 50 6.12 29.55 -3.14
N ILE A 51 5.84 28.91 -2.02
CA ILE A 51 4.80 29.34 -1.09
C ILE A 51 5.23 30.62 -0.36
N SER A 52 4.31 31.60 -0.30
CA SER A 52 4.42 32.78 0.56
C SER A 52 3.70 32.55 1.88
N ILE A 53 4.41 32.72 2.99
CA ILE A 53 3.83 32.58 4.35
C ILE A 53 2.92 33.73 4.74
N ASP A 54 3.09 34.92 4.10
CA ASP A 54 2.28 36.10 4.35
C ASP A 54 0.85 35.96 3.82
N ASN A 55 0.62 34.97 2.95
CA ASN A 55 -0.70 34.72 2.35
C ASN A 55 -1.46 33.70 3.17
N GLU A 56 -2.57 34.12 3.77
CA GLU A 56 -3.44 33.32 4.63
C GLU A 56 -4.48 32.49 3.84
N TYR A 57 -4.09 31.85 2.74
CA TYR A 57 -4.94 30.97 1.93
C TYR A 57 -4.18 29.75 1.44
N VAL A 58 -4.91 28.74 0.99
CA VAL A 58 -4.34 27.54 0.40
C VAL A 58 -3.72 27.86 -0.94
N GLN A 59 -2.41 27.66 -1.07
CA GLN A 59 -1.62 27.91 -2.26
C GLN A 59 -1.17 26.62 -2.96
N GLY A 60 -1.05 25.54 -2.19
CA GLY A 60 -0.70 24.21 -2.67
C GLY A 60 -1.78 23.18 -2.36
N LEU A 61 -2.10 22.35 -3.35
CA LEU A 61 -3.00 21.21 -3.20
C LEU A 61 -2.29 19.94 -3.67
N VAL A 62 -2.24 18.93 -2.81
CA VAL A 62 -1.76 17.58 -3.17
C VAL A 62 -2.93 16.61 -3.06
N LEU A 63 -3.21 15.86 -4.11
CA LEU A 63 -4.18 14.76 -4.09
C LEU A 63 -3.44 13.44 -3.96
N ALA A 64 -3.90 12.62 -3.01
CA ALA A 64 -3.35 11.30 -2.71
C ALA A 64 -4.48 10.26 -2.63
N PRO A 65 -4.26 8.99 -3.07
CA PRO A 65 -5.30 7.97 -3.11
C PRO A 65 -5.81 7.55 -1.74
N THR A 66 -4.95 7.53 -0.74
CA THR A 66 -5.25 6.99 0.59
C THR A 66 -5.02 8.02 1.70
N ARG A 67 -5.66 7.77 2.84
CA ARG A 67 -5.52 8.58 4.05
C ARG A 67 -4.10 8.55 4.59
N GLU A 68 -3.53 7.36 4.59
CA GLU A 68 -2.20 7.08 5.09
C GLU A 68 -1.17 7.86 4.28
N LEU A 69 -1.26 7.82 2.94
CA LEU A 69 -0.37 8.59 2.07
C LEU A 69 -0.59 10.10 2.25
N ALA A 70 -1.84 10.55 2.39
CA ALA A 70 -2.10 11.97 2.62
C ALA A 70 -1.48 12.47 3.95
N MET A 71 -1.51 11.65 5.01
CA MET A 71 -0.84 11.96 6.28
C MET A 71 0.68 12.00 6.14
N GLN A 72 1.28 11.00 5.49
CA GLN A 72 2.73 10.90 5.26
C GLN A 72 3.25 12.08 4.45
N VAL A 73 2.60 12.38 3.32
CA VAL A 73 2.97 13.52 2.48
C VAL A 73 2.86 14.84 3.25
N ALA A 74 1.79 15.02 4.05
CA ALA A 74 1.64 16.23 4.86
C ALA A 74 2.74 16.35 5.93
N GLU A 75 3.11 15.24 6.57
CA GLU A 75 4.18 15.19 7.56
C GLU A 75 5.54 15.54 6.92
N GLU A 76 5.85 14.92 5.78
CA GLU A 76 7.09 15.19 5.05
C GLU A 76 7.16 16.64 4.56
N LEU A 77 6.06 17.19 4.02
CA LEU A 77 5.99 18.61 3.64
C LEU A 77 6.16 19.55 4.84
N ASN A 78 5.60 19.21 6.01
CA ASN A 78 5.84 19.97 7.24
C ASN A 78 7.30 19.94 7.68
N ARG A 79 7.99 18.79 7.56
CA ARG A 79 9.42 18.66 7.86
C ARG A 79 10.27 19.49 6.90
N ILE A 80 10.02 19.37 5.59
CA ILE A 80 10.74 20.16 4.57
C ILE A 80 10.47 21.66 4.74
N GLY A 81 9.23 22.04 5.08
CA GLY A 81 8.79 23.44 5.26
C GLY A 81 9.07 24.07 6.62
N GLN A 82 9.60 23.29 7.56
CA GLN A 82 9.75 23.70 8.97
C GLN A 82 10.46 25.04 9.14
N ASN A 83 11.62 25.21 8.49
CA ASN A 83 12.43 26.42 8.59
C ASN A 83 11.80 27.65 7.92
N LYS A 84 10.86 27.44 7.02
CA LYS A 84 10.10 28.52 6.33
C LYS A 84 8.76 28.83 7.04
N GLY A 85 8.31 27.96 7.96
CA GLY A 85 7.04 28.11 8.65
C GLY A 85 5.82 27.70 7.84
N VAL A 86 6.01 26.96 6.74
CA VAL A 86 4.91 26.44 5.90
C VAL A 86 4.18 25.32 6.63
N LYS A 87 2.85 25.35 6.57
CA LYS A 87 1.97 24.36 7.20
C LYS A 87 1.23 23.58 6.12
N ALA A 88 1.38 22.25 6.13
CA ALA A 88 0.63 21.30 5.33
C ALA A 88 -0.39 20.58 6.22
N LEU A 89 -1.67 20.61 5.82
CA LEU A 89 -2.78 19.99 6.55
C LEU A 89 -3.29 18.77 5.78
N PRO A 90 -3.34 17.57 6.39
CA PRO A 90 -3.96 16.41 5.78
C PRO A 90 -5.50 16.46 5.92
N VAL A 91 -6.23 16.19 4.81
CA VAL A 91 -7.69 16.24 4.69
C VAL A 91 -8.19 14.94 4.06
N TYR A 92 -8.76 14.03 4.86
CA TYR A 92 -9.11 12.69 4.41
C TYR A 92 -10.41 12.15 5.05
N GLY A 93 -11.00 11.15 4.43
CA GLY A 93 -12.23 10.51 4.92
C GLY A 93 -12.03 9.69 6.20
N GLY A 94 -13.12 9.44 6.96
CA GLY A 94 -13.12 8.62 8.18
C GLY A 94 -12.72 9.33 9.47
N GLN A 95 -12.39 10.61 9.38
CA GLN A 95 -12.26 11.52 10.51
C GLN A 95 -13.50 12.44 10.55
N GLU A 96 -13.89 12.91 11.75
CA GLU A 96 -14.96 13.88 11.90
C GLU A 96 -14.66 15.15 11.10
N ILE A 97 -15.62 15.56 10.28
CA ILE A 97 -15.44 16.70 9.39
C ILE A 97 -15.24 18.02 10.14
N ASP A 98 -15.91 18.20 11.27
CA ASP A 98 -15.81 19.42 12.08
C ASP A 98 -14.40 19.64 12.65
N ARG A 99 -13.67 18.56 12.93
CA ARG A 99 -12.26 18.65 13.30
C ARG A 99 -11.41 19.22 12.16
N GLN A 100 -11.66 18.77 10.94
CA GLN A 100 -10.96 19.26 9.76
C GLN A 100 -11.37 20.70 9.43
N ILE A 101 -12.64 21.05 9.58
CA ILE A 101 -13.10 22.45 9.41
C ILE A 101 -12.39 23.38 10.41
N ARG A 102 -12.26 22.99 11.68
CA ARG A 102 -11.48 23.76 12.66
C ARG A 102 -10.01 23.88 12.27
N ALA A 103 -9.40 22.80 11.78
CA ALA A 103 -8.02 22.80 11.32
C ALA A 103 -7.82 23.68 10.08
N LEU A 104 -8.74 23.68 9.12
CA LEU A 104 -8.69 24.55 7.93
C LEU A 104 -8.78 26.05 8.30
N ARG A 105 -9.43 26.40 9.43
CA ARG A 105 -9.47 27.78 9.93
C ARG A 105 -8.10 28.31 10.40
N THR A 106 -7.12 27.43 10.63
CA THR A 106 -5.72 27.85 10.91
C THR A 106 -4.98 28.32 9.67
N ARG A 107 -5.66 28.33 8.52
CA ARG A 107 -5.18 28.83 7.22
C ARG A 107 -3.86 28.18 6.77
N PRO A 108 -3.83 26.84 6.61
CA PRO A 108 -2.64 26.15 6.11
C PRO A 108 -2.37 26.58 4.67
N GLN A 109 -1.08 26.70 4.30
CA GLN A 109 -0.68 27.06 2.95
C GLN A 109 -0.79 25.88 1.99
N ILE A 110 -0.66 24.65 2.51
CA ILE A 110 -0.79 23.42 1.72
C ILE A 110 -1.90 22.58 2.30
N VAL A 111 -2.70 21.97 1.43
CA VAL A 111 -3.65 20.92 1.79
C VAL A 111 -3.25 19.64 1.04
N VAL A 112 -3.13 18.54 1.78
CA VAL A 112 -2.90 17.21 1.23
C VAL A 112 -4.18 16.40 1.43
N ALA A 113 -4.86 16.01 0.34
CA ALA A 113 -6.21 15.50 0.46
C ALA A 113 -6.47 14.21 -0.30
N THR A 114 -7.43 13.41 0.20
CA THR A 114 -8.06 12.35 -0.60
C THR A 114 -9.22 12.94 -1.42
N PRO A 115 -9.42 12.51 -2.70
CA PRO A 115 -10.38 13.15 -3.63
C PRO A 115 -11.80 13.30 -3.06
N GLY A 116 -12.40 12.25 -2.52
CA GLY A 116 -13.77 12.31 -2.02
C GLY A 116 -13.95 13.29 -0.84
N ARG A 117 -12.95 13.44 0.06
CA ARG A 117 -13.06 14.34 1.21
C ARG A 117 -12.86 15.80 0.84
N ILE A 118 -11.95 16.10 -0.08
CA ILE A 118 -11.78 17.48 -0.53
C ILE A 118 -13.01 17.97 -1.29
N LEU A 119 -13.66 17.11 -2.09
CA LEU A 119 -14.94 17.42 -2.73
C LEU A 119 -16.06 17.70 -1.71
N ASP A 120 -16.11 16.98 -0.60
CA ASP A 120 -17.06 17.24 0.49
C ASP A 120 -16.83 18.64 1.10
N HIS A 121 -15.56 19.02 1.33
CA HIS A 121 -15.22 20.38 1.78
C HIS A 121 -15.54 21.47 0.75
N ILE A 122 -15.34 21.22 -0.55
CA ILE A 122 -15.69 22.13 -1.65
C ILE A 122 -17.21 22.35 -1.66
N ARG A 123 -18.01 21.26 -1.65
CA ARG A 123 -19.49 21.32 -1.63
C ARG A 123 -20.02 22.06 -0.41
N ARG A 124 -19.39 21.91 0.74
CA ARG A 124 -19.72 22.61 2.00
C ARG A 124 -19.15 24.04 2.06
N ARG A 125 -18.38 24.45 1.06
CA ARG A 125 -17.70 25.76 1.03
C ARG A 125 -16.82 26.02 2.26
N THR A 126 -16.24 24.98 2.85
CA THR A 126 -15.33 25.06 3.99
C THR A 126 -13.87 25.19 3.57
N ILE A 127 -13.58 25.04 2.29
CA ILE A 127 -12.32 25.34 1.64
C ILE A 127 -12.56 26.12 0.35
N ARG A 128 -11.60 26.97 -0.01
CA ARG A 128 -11.59 27.71 -1.30
C ARG A 128 -10.28 27.39 -2.02
N LEU A 129 -10.38 26.93 -3.26
CA LEU A 129 -9.24 26.55 -4.09
C LEU A 129 -8.85 27.61 -5.12
N ALA A 130 -9.54 28.74 -5.17
CA ALA A 130 -9.32 29.81 -6.15
C ALA A 130 -7.91 30.44 -6.10
N ASN A 131 -7.16 30.22 -5.03
CA ASN A 131 -5.80 30.74 -4.87
C ASN A 131 -4.72 29.65 -4.96
N VAL A 132 -5.08 28.44 -5.36
CA VAL A 132 -4.14 27.35 -5.57
C VAL A 132 -3.26 27.66 -6.78
N ARG A 133 -1.96 27.75 -6.55
CA ARG A 133 -0.94 28.01 -7.58
C ARG A 133 -0.20 26.75 -8.01
N MET A 134 -0.19 25.74 -7.15
CA MET A 134 0.47 24.47 -7.41
C MET A 134 -0.44 23.31 -7.02
N LEU A 135 -0.60 22.36 -7.93
CA LEU A 135 -1.38 21.16 -7.74
C LEU A 135 -0.53 19.94 -8.05
N VAL A 136 -0.59 18.95 -7.17
CA VAL A 136 0.11 17.67 -7.32
C VAL A 136 -0.91 16.53 -7.30
N LEU A 137 -0.79 15.63 -8.27
CA LEU A 137 -1.45 14.32 -8.26
C LEU A 137 -0.39 13.28 -7.92
N ASP A 138 -0.44 12.72 -6.72
CA ASP A 138 0.50 11.67 -6.30
C ASP A 138 -0.16 10.30 -6.35
N GLU A 139 0.55 9.30 -6.89
CA GLU A 139 0.02 7.97 -7.21
C GLU A 139 -1.29 8.04 -8.04
N ALA A 140 -1.23 8.76 -9.18
CA ALA A 140 -2.39 9.00 -10.04
C ALA A 140 -3.02 7.71 -10.58
N ASP A 141 -2.21 6.71 -10.92
CA ASP A 141 -2.66 5.37 -11.33
C ASP A 141 -3.46 4.68 -10.23
N GLU A 142 -3.05 4.84 -8.98
CA GLU A 142 -3.79 4.29 -7.84
C GLU A 142 -5.14 4.99 -7.64
N MET A 143 -5.19 6.31 -7.83
CA MET A 143 -6.45 7.05 -7.79
C MET A 143 -7.39 6.60 -8.92
N LEU A 144 -6.87 6.26 -10.10
CA LEU A 144 -7.64 5.67 -11.20
C LEU A 144 -8.20 4.30 -10.79
N ASN A 145 -7.35 3.41 -10.25
CA ASN A 145 -7.76 2.05 -9.83
C ASN A 145 -8.83 2.09 -8.74
N MET A 146 -8.87 3.15 -7.93
CA MET A 146 -9.89 3.39 -6.92
C MET A 146 -11.17 4.07 -7.46
N GLY A 147 -11.21 4.42 -8.75
CA GLY A 147 -12.35 5.05 -9.39
C GLY A 147 -12.49 6.56 -9.15
N PHE A 148 -11.42 7.24 -8.75
CA PHE A 148 -11.46 8.68 -8.42
C PHE A 148 -11.26 9.63 -9.60
N ILE A 149 -11.18 9.13 -10.83
CA ILE A 149 -10.88 10.00 -12.01
C ILE A 149 -11.89 11.14 -12.14
N GLU A 150 -13.20 10.83 -12.09
CA GLU A 150 -14.23 11.87 -12.18
C GLU A 150 -14.18 12.87 -11.02
N ASP A 151 -13.81 12.40 -9.83
CA ASP A 151 -13.65 13.25 -8.66
C ASP A 151 -12.44 14.18 -8.81
N ILE A 152 -11.33 13.66 -9.36
CA ILE A 152 -10.14 14.45 -9.67
C ILE A 152 -10.45 15.52 -10.71
N GLU A 153 -11.15 15.18 -11.79
CA GLU A 153 -11.55 16.17 -12.82
C GLU A 153 -12.35 17.32 -12.20
N LYS A 154 -13.34 17.03 -11.37
CA LYS A 154 -14.14 18.05 -10.67
C LYS A 154 -13.28 18.94 -9.76
N ILE A 155 -12.29 18.38 -9.07
CA ILE A 155 -11.37 19.16 -8.23
C ILE A 155 -10.48 20.06 -9.09
N LEU A 156 -9.97 19.54 -10.21
CA LEU A 156 -9.15 20.29 -11.14
C LEU A 156 -9.91 21.47 -11.75
N GLU A 157 -11.20 21.31 -12.02
CA GLU A 157 -12.11 22.38 -12.53
C GLU A 157 -12.36 23.49 -11.49
N GLU A 158 -12.29 23.18 -10.18
CA GLU A 158 -12.45 24.13 -9.09
C GLU A 158 -11.14 24.90 -8.75
N THR A 159 -10.04 24.58 -9.40
CA THR A 159 -8.74 25.27 -9.23
C THR A 159 -8.43 26.15 -10.44
N PRO A 160 -7.65 27.26 -10.26
CA PRO A 160 -7.31 28.14 -11.36
C PRO A 160 -6.66 27.41 -12.55
N SER A 161 -6.98 27.83 -13.77
CA SER A 161 -6.31 27.34 -14.98
C SER A 161 -4.83 27.69 -15.04
N GLU A 162 -4.47 28.84 -14.47
CA GLU A 162 -3.11 29.37 -14.38
C GLU A 162 -2.33 28.84 -13.17
N ARG A 163 -2.39 27.52 -12.97
CA ARG A 163 -1.60 26.84 -11.93
C ARG A 163 -0.47 26.06 -12.56
N GLN A 164 0.52 25.71 -11.76
CA GLN A 164 1.48 24.66 -12.07
C GLN A 164 0.91 23.33 -11.63
N THR A 165 0.95 22.32 -12.50
CA THR A 165 0.47 20.96 -12.19
C THR A 165 1.62 19.97 -12.28
N MET A 166 1.75 19.12 -11.26
CA MET A 166 2.70 18.02 -11.25
C MET A 166 1.93 16.71 -11.07
N LEU A 167 2.22 15.72 -11.89
CA LEU A 167 1.60 14.40 -11.85
C LEU A 167 2.68 13.36 -11.61
N PHE A 168 2.54 12.59 -10.52
CA PHE A 168 3.44 11.48 -10.22
C PHE A 168 2.66 10.16 -10.24
N SER A 169 3.19 9.18 -10.97
CA SER A 169 2.57 7.88 -11.16
C SER A 169 3.63 6.81 -11.41
N ALA A 170 3.37 5.57 -11.03
CA ALA A 170 4.25 4.46 -11.40
C ALA A 170 3.98 4.01 -12.85
N THR A 171 2.72 4.06 -13.26
CA THR A 171 2.25 3.69 -14.60
C THR A 171 1.49 4.83 -15.27
N MET A 172 1.43 4.83 -16.60
CA MET A 172 0.72 5.87 -17.37
C MET A 172 -0.35 5.25 -18.29
N PRO A 173 -1.42 4.67 -17.72
CA PRO A 173 -2.53 4.14 -18.51
C PRO A 173 -3.26 5.27 -19.25
N ARG A 174 -3.97 4.91 -20.32
CA ARG A 174 -4.61 5.90 -21.20
C ARG A 174 -5.49 6.94 -20.49
N PRO A 175 -6.31 6.60 -19.46
CA PRO A 175 -7.09 7.59 -18.72
C PRO A 175 -6.23 8.65 -18.02
N ILE A 176 -5.07 8.29 -17.47
CA ILE A 176 -4.14 9.23 -16.83
C ILE A 176 -3.45 10.12 -17.88
N GLN A 177 -3.11 9.57 -19.06
CA GLN A 177 -2.59 10.36 -20.17
C GLN A 177 -3.61 11.43 -20.61
N LEU A 178 -4.88 11.04 -20.77
CA LEU A 178 -5.95 11.98 -21.14
C LEU A 178 -6.17 13.06 -20.07
N LEU A 179 -6.08 12.69 -18.78
CA LEU A 179 -6.15 13.65 -17.69
C LEU A 179 -5.02 14.69 -17.78
N ALA A 180 -3.78 14.23 -18.04
CA ALA A 180 -2.63 15.10 -18.21
C ALA A 180 -2.78 15.99 -19.47
N GLU A 181 -3.18 15.43 -20.61
CA GLU A 181 -3.44 16.17 -21.85
C GLU A 181 -4.49 17.29 -21.67
N ARG A 182 -5.52 17.06 -20.83
CA ARG A 182 -6.61 18.02 -20.59
C ARG A 182 -6.26 19.11 -19.59
N PHE A 183 -5.51 18.80 -18.53
CA PHE A 183 -5.35 19.69 -17.38
C PHE A 183 -3.93 20.19 -17.13
N MET A 184 -2.94 19.73 -17.90
CA MET A 184 -1.55 20.18 -17.82
C MET A 184 -1.14 20.97 -19.06
N ARG A 185 -0.11 21.81 -18.91
CA ARG A 185 0.38 22.69 -19.98
C ARG A 185 1.83 22.37 -20.28
N ASP A 186 2.12 21.98 -21.52
CA ASP A 186 3.48 21.67 -22.01
C ASP A 186 4.29 20.83 -21.00
N ALA A 187 3.62 19.82 -20.41
CA ALA A 187 4.18 19.01 -19.34
C ALA A 187 5.42 18.25 -19.80
N VAL A 188 6.50 18.40 -19.05
CA VAL A 188 7.74 17.67 -19.30
C VAL A 188 7.66 16.29 -18.69
N ASN A 189 7.78 15.26 -19.52
CA ASN A 189 7.86 13.88 -19.06
C ASN A 189 9.25 13.58 -18.49
N VAL A 190 9.27 13.24 -17.22
CA VAL A 190 10.45 12.82 -16.49
C VAL A 190 10.26 11.35 -16.12
N ALA A 191 10.89 10.47 -16.86
CA ALA A 191 10.90 9.05 -16.53
C ALA A 191 12.26 8.70 -15.95
N THR A 192 12.28 8.15 -14.75
CA THR A 192 13.52 7.52 -14.26
C THR A 192 13.71 6.24 -15.05
N PRO A 193 14.91 5.99 -15.59
CA PRO A 193 15.18 4.75 -16.33
C PRO A 193 15.18 3.56 -15.37
N SER A 194 14.01 3.12 -14.99
CA SER A 194 13.82 1.85 -14.31
C SER A 194 13.60 0.79 -15.39
N LYS A 195 14.66 0.09 -15.76
CA LYS A 195 14.55 -1.09 -16.64
C LYS A 195 13.69 -2.20 -16.04
N GLU A 196 13.38 -2.11 -14.76
CA GLU A 196 12.59 -3.09 -14.00
C GLU A 196 11.53 -2.39 -13.15
N LEU A 197 10.28 -2.79 -13.28
CA LEU A 197 9.15 -2.30 -12.46
C LEU A 197 9.23 -2.76 -10.99
N THR A 198 10.16 -3.63 -10.65
CA THR A 198 10.41 -4.11 -9.29
C THR A 198 11.87 -3.89 -8.90
N VAL A 199 12.09 -3.56 -7.63
CA VAL A 199 13.43 -3.31 -7.08
C VAL A 199 14.29 -4.58 -7.21
N SER A 200 15.52 -4.45 -7.70
CA SER A 200 16.44 -5.58 -7.95
C SER A 200 16.80 -6.36 -6.66
N THR A 201 16.65 -5.72 -5.50
CA THR A 201 16.91 -6.32 -4.18
C THR A 201 15.83 -7.27 -3.67
N ILE A 202 14.69 -7.42 -4.42
CA ILE A 202 13.59 -8.28 -4.00
C ILE A 202 13.67 -9.61 -4.75
N GLU A 203 13.84 -10.70 -4.00
CA GLU A 203 13.71 -12.04 -4.54
C GLU A 203 12.23 -12.42 -4.70
N GLN A 204 11.86 -12.91 -5.90
CA GLN A 204 10.47 -13.19 -6.23
C GLN A 204 10.30 -14.68 -6.59
N PHE A 205 9.40 -15.33 -5.85
CA PHE A 205 9.11 -16.74 -6.01
C PHE A 205 7.62 -16.98 -6.28
N TYR A 206 7.33 -18.12 -6.91
CA TYR A 206 5.97 -18.64 -6.92
C TYR A 206 5.95 -20.11 -6.52
N ILE A 207 4.83 -20.53 -5.93
CA ILE A 207 4.54 -21.92 -5.54
C ILE A 207 3.25 -22.32 -6.23
N GLU A 208 3.31 -23.38 -7.02
CA GLU A 208 2.13 -23.98 -7.64
C GLU A 208 1.38 -24.84 -6.63
N ILE A 209 0.08 -24.56 -6.42
CA ILE A 209 -0.70 -25.16 -5.35
C ILE A 209 -2.19 -25.19 -5.66
N LYS A 210 -2.91 -26.12 -5.02
CA LYS A 210 -4.37 -26.15 -5.03
C LYS A 210 -4.94 -25.11 -4.04
N GLU A 211 -6.10 -24.54 -4.36
CA GLU A 211 -6.74 -23.49 -3.56
C GLU A 211 -6.92 -23.89 -2.08
N ASN A 212 -7.39 -25.12 -1.84
CA ASN A 212 -7.62 -25.63 -0.49
C ASN A 212 -6.35 -25.89 0.34
N GLN A 213 -5.18 -25.81 -0.26
CA GLN A 213 -3.89 -26.01 0.42
C GLN A 213 -3.17 -24.69 0.71
N LYS A 214 -3.64 -23.55 0.14
CA LYS A 214 -2.96 -22.25 0.24
C LYS A 214 -2.69 -21.85 1.68
N PHE A 215 -3.68 -21.99 2.58
CA PHE A 215 -3.54 -21.58 3.97
C PHE A 215 -2.49 -22.42 4.73
N ASP A 216 -2.49 -23.74 4.55
CA ASP A 216 -1.52 -24.63 5.21
C ASP A 216 -0.10 -24.37 4.70
N VAL A 217 0.06 -24.11 3.40
CA VAL A 217 1.38 -23.76 2.83
C VAL A 217 1.83 -22.38 3.31
N LEU A 218 0.91 -21.41 3.46
CA LEU A 218 1.25 -20.12 4.07
C LEU A 218 1.83 -20.31 5.47
N CYS A 219 1.18 -21.12 6.32
CA CYS A 219 1.69 -21.41 7.67
C CYS A 219 3.09 -22.00 7.63
N ARG A 220 3.33 -23.01 6.78
CA ARG A 220 4.68 -23.61 6.61
C ARG A 220 5.71 -22.62 6.12
N LEU A 221 5.33 -21.70 5.21
CA LEU A 221 6.21 -20.63 4.77
C LEU A 221 6.59 -19.70 5.91
N LEU A 222 5.62 -19.30 6.73
CA LEU A 222 5.86 -18.49 7.93
C LEU A 222 6.77 -19.20 8.94
N ASP A 223 6.58 -20.52 9.11
CA ASP A 223 7.41 -21.34 10.02
C ASP A 223 8.85 -21.53 9.52
N THR A 224 9.07 -21.51 8.21
CA THR A 224 10.41 -21.64 7.60
C THR A 224 11.12 -20.30 7.39
N SER A 225 10.39 -19.20 7.44
CA SER A 225 10.96 -17.86 7.29
C SER A 225 11.73 -17.44 8.54
N GLY A 226 12.80 -16.70 8.35
CA GLY A 226 13.51 -16.05 9.45
C GLY A 226 12.64 -15.00 10.16
N PRO A 227 13.12 -14.47 11.30
CA PRO A 227 12.43 -13.42 12.01
C PRO A 227 12.27 -12.18 11.11
N GLY A 228 11.11 -11.52 11.20
CA GLY A 228 10.83 -10.30 10.44
C GLY A 228 9.35 -10.05 10.20
N LEU A 229 9.06 -8.82 9.83
CA LEU A 229 7.69 -8.40 9.54
C LEU A 229 7.22 -8.94 8.19
N SER A 230 6.02 -9.52 8.18
CA SER A 230 5.42 -10.13 6.99
C SER A 230 4.08 -9.49 6.65
N ILE A 231 3.82 -9.26 5.36
CA ILE A 231 2.50 -8.85 4.88
C ILE A 231 1.92 -9.98 4.02
N VAL A 232 0.71 -10.43 4.39
CA VAL A 232 -0.06 -11.43 3.65
C VAL A 232 -1.20 -10.74 2.91
N PHE A 233 -1.26 -10.90 1.58
CA PHE A 233 -2.31 -10.30 0.76
C PHE A 233 -3.46 -11.27 0.51
N GLY A 234 -4.67 -10.85 0.91
CA GLY A 234 -5.95 -11.48 0.62
C GLY A 234 -6.78 -10.62 -0.33
N ARG A 235 -7.54 -11.27 -1.23
CA ARG A 235 -8.32 -10.61 -2.29
C ARG A 235 -9.48 -9.76 -1.76
N THR A 236 -10.15 -10.18 -0.69
CA THR A 236 -11.34 -9.54 -0.15
C THR A 236 -11.22 -9.27 1.35
N LYS A 237 -12.01 -8.32 1.86
CA LYS A 237 -12.09 -8.01 3.29
C LYS A 237 -12.38 -9.24 4.14
N ARG A 238 -13.42 -10.00 3.75
CA ARG A 238 -13.79 -11.26 4.41
C ARG A 238 -12.65 -12.28 4.40
N ARG A 239 -11.93 -12.39 3.27
CA ARG A 239 -10.76 -13.29 3.15
C ARG A 239 -9.64 -12.88 4.10
N VAL A 240 -9.42 -11.58 4.25
CA VAL A 240 -8.44 -11.03 5.22
C VAL A 240 -8.80 -11.41 6.64
N ASP A 241 -10.08 -11.28 7.03
CA ASP A 241 -10.55 -11.66 8.37
C ASP A 241 -10.37 -13.16 8.61
N GLU A 242 -10.81 -14.01 7.65
CA GLU A 242 -10.69 -15.47 7.75
C GLU A 242 -9.22 -15.91 7.89
N ILE A 243 -8.31 -15.31 7.13
CA ILE A 243 -6.87 -15.60 7.20
C ILE A 243 -6.29 -15.16 8.54
N ALA A 244 -6.60 -13.94 8.97
CA ALA A 244 -6.09 -13.40 10.24
C ALA A 244 -6.57 -14.23 11.43
N GLU A 245 -7.86 -14.57 11.48
CA GLU A 245 -8.41 -15.45 12.52
C GLU A 245 -7.78 -16.85 12.49
N GLY A 246 -7.58 -17.41 11.29
CA GLY A 246 -6.92 -18.68 11.10
C GLY A 246 -5.48 -18.67 11.62
N LEU A 247 -4.72 -17.62 11.32
CA LEU A 247 -3.36 -17.46 11.82
C LEU A 247 -3.32 -17.30 13.35
N ILE A 248 -4.23 -16.50 13.93
CA ILE A 248 -4.35 -16.34 15.39
C ILE A 248 -4.68 -17.67 16.07
N LYS A 249 -5.63 -18.45 15.53
CA LYS A 249 -5.97 -19.79 16.05
C LYS A 249 -4.78 -20.74 16.04
N ARG A 250 -3.88 -20.59 15.06
CA ARG A 250 -2.61 -21.34 15.00
C ARG A 250 -1.48 -20.69 15.80
N GLY A 251 -1.78 -19.68 16.62
CA GLY A 251 -0.82 -19.05 17.55
C GLY A 251 0.13 -18.04 16.91
N TYR A 252 -0.13 -17.55 15.67
CA TYR A 252 0.66 -16.48 15.08
C TYR A 252 0.23 -15.11 15.61
N ALA A 253 1.17 -14.20 15.79
CA ALA A 253 0.90 -12.81 16.12
C ALA A 253 0.46 -12.04 14.85
N ALA A 254 -0.80 -12.26 14.43
CA ALA A 254 -1.36 -11.73 13.20
C ALA A 254 -2.53 -10.79 13.45
N GLN A 255 -2.70 -9.76 12.60
CA GLN A 255 -3.90 -8.93 12.56
C GLN A 255 -4.30 -8.58 11.12
N GLY A 256 -5.61 -8.50 10.88
CA GLY A 256 -6.18 -8.09 9.59
C GLY A 256 -6.29 -6.57 9.47
N ILE A 257 -6.08 -6.04 8.25
CA ILE A 257 -6.33 -4.64 7.92
C ILE A 257 -7.08 -4.53 6.59
N HIS A 258 -8.26 -3.90 6.61
CA HIS A 258 -9.11 -3.70 5.43
C HIS A 258 -10.01 -2.47 5.59
N GLY A 259 -10.70 -2.07 4.51
CA GLY A 259 -11.45 -0.82 4.45
C GLY A 259 -12.63 -0.70 5.41
N ASP A 260 -13.16 -1.80 5.98
CA ASP A 260 -14.29 -1.75 6.93
C ASP A 260 -13.86 -1.50 8.38
N LEU A 261 -12.55 -1.55 8.67
CA LEU A 261 -12.04 -1.18 9.97
C LEU A 261 -12.21 0.33 10.22
N THR A 262 -12.60 0.67 11.45
CA THR A 262 -12.56 2.07 11.89
C THR A 262 -11.13 2.61 11.87
N GLN A 263 -10.95 3.93 11.70
CA GLN A 263 -9.61 4.53 11.67
C GLN A 263 -8.82 4.22 12.94
N VAL A 264 -9.45 4.29 14.11
CA VAL A 264 -8.81 3.96 15.40
C VAL A 264 -8.25 2.54 15.42
N LYS A 265 -9.01 1.57 14.87
CA LYS A 265 -8.53 0.18 14.76
C LYS A 265 -7.37 0.05 13.78
N ARG A 266 -7.45 0.72 12.60
CA ARG A 266 -6.36 0.72 11.62
C ARG A 266 -5.07 1.28 12.22
N ASP A 267 -5.14 2.44 12.89
CA ASP A 267 -4.00 3.08 13.55
C ASP A 267 -3.41 2.17 14.64
N SER A 268 -4.27 1.46 15.38
CA SER A 268 -3.82 0.49 16.39
C SER A 268 -3.08 -0.70 15.76
N VAL A 269 -3.60 -1.28 14.65
CA VAL A 269 -2.92 -2.37 13.92
C VAL A 269 -1.57 -1.89 13.41
N MET A 270 -1.53 -0.73 12.77
CA MET A 270 -0.32 -0.14 12.22
C MET A 270 0.76 0.11 13.28
N ARG A 271 0.35 0.64 14.44
CA ARG A 271 1.27 0.85 15.57
C ARG A 271 1.84 -0.46 16.06
N LYS A 272 1.01 -1.46 16.34
CA LYS A 272 1.44 -2.78 16.81
C LYS A 272 2.41 -3.46 15.83
N PHE A 273 2.16 -3.30 14.52
CA PHE A 273 3.02 -3.86 13.48
C PHE A 273 4.37 -3.15 13.42
N ARG A 274 4.42 -1.82 13.54
CA ARG A 274 5.67 -1.06 13.61
C ARG A 274 6.48 -1.36 14.88
N GLU A 275 5.80 -1.57 16.00
CA GLU A 275 6.42 -1.91 17.28
C GLU A 275 6.84 -3.39 17.37
N GLY A 276 6.53 -4.23 16.36
CA GLY A 276 6.80 -5.66 16.37
C GLY A 276 5.96 -6.44 17.38
N SER A 277 4.87 -5.86 17.90
CA SER A 277 3.89 -6.58 18.75
C SER A 277 3.05 -7.58 17.97
N ILE A 278 2.98 -7.44 16.65
CA ILE A 278 2.47 -8.41 15.69
C ILE A 278 3.48 -8.53 14.55
N ASP A 279 3.74 -9.76 14.12
CA ASP A 279 4.73 -10.06 13.09
C ASP A 279 4.09 -10.17 11.70
N ILE A 280 2.78 -10.41 11.66
CA ILE A 280 2.04 -10.69 10.42
C ILE A 280 0.86 -9.73 10.28
N MET A 281 0.88 -8.96 9.22
CA MET A 281 -0.25 -8.14 8.82
C MET A 281 -0.95 -8.78 7.62
N VAL A 282 -2.24 -9.08 7.74
CA VAL A 282 -3.06 -9.59 6.62
C VAL A 282 -3.83 -8.42 6.02
N ALA A 283 -3.68 -8.15 4.73
CA ALA A 283 -4.19 -6.93 4.12
C ALA A 283 -4.91 -7.17 2.78
N THR A 284 -5.87 -6.30 2.46
CA THR A 284 -6.33 -6.11 1.08
C THR A 284 -5.43 -5.13 0.35
N ASP A 285 -5.42 -5.15 -1.00
CA ASP A 285 -4.65 -4.20 -1.81
C ASP A 285 -4.93 -2.75 -1.40
N VAL A 286 -6.20 -2.37 -1.33
CA VAL A 286 -6.62 -1.01 -0.97
C VAL A 286 -6.12 -0.60 0.42
N ALA A 287 -6.13 -1.51 1.39
CA ALA A 287 -5.72 -1.20 2.75
C ALA A 287 -4.20 -1.15 2.93
N ALA A 288 -3.47 -1.91 2.12
CA ALA A 288 -2.00 -1.92 2.14
C ALA A 288 -1.37 -0.78 1.32
N ARG A 289 -2.16 -0.13 0.46
CA ARG A 289 -1.70 1.03 -0.32
C ARG A 289 -1.36 2.20 0.59
N GLY A 290 -0.32 2.92 0.26
CA GLY A 290 0.13 4.07 1.05
C GLY A 290 0.71 3.71 2.43
N LEU A 291 0.78 2.42 2.79
CA LEU A 291 1.47 2.03 4.03
C LEU A 291 2.98 2.15 3.84
N ASP A 292 3.55 3.09 4.56
CA ASP A 292 5.00 3.20 4.69
C ASP A 292 5.43 2.48 5.98
N ILE A 293 5.96 1.30 5.79
CA ILE A 293 6.42 0.45 6.88
C ILE A 293 7.82 -0.01 6.53
N ASP A 294 8.75 0.43 7.32
CA ASP A 294 10.11 -0.05 7.25
C ASP A 294 10.23 -1.44 7.90
N GLY A 295 11.17 -2.22 7.41
CA GLY A 295 11.49 -3.51 8.02
C GLY A 295 10.61 -4.68 7.56
N VAL A 296 9.70 -4.50 6.61
CA VAL A 296 8.98 -5.63 6.02
C VAL A 296 9.96 -6.47 5.20
N THR A 297 10.14 -7.72 5.63
CA THR A 297 11.08 -8.66 5.01
C THR A 297 10.40 -9.59 4.01
N HIS A 298 9.14 -9.96 4.28
CA HIS A 298 8.42 -10.94 3.48
C HIS A 298 7.05 -10.44 3.02
N ILE A 299 6.76 -10.70 1.74
CA ILE A 299 5.44 -10.50 1.15
C ILE A 299 4.89 -11.86 0.71
N TYR A 300 3.70 -12.19 1.17
CA TYR A 300 2.99 -13.39 0.75
C TYR A 300 1.73 -13.02 -0.01
N ASN A 301 1.72 -13.24 -1.32
CA ASN A 301 0.50 -13.16 -2.10
C ASN A 301 -0.25 -14.49 -1.96
N LEU A 302 -1.08 -14.62 -0.92
CA LEU A 302 -1.92 -15.80 -0.74
C LEU A 302 -2.93 -15.91 -1.88
N ASP A 303 -3.53 -14.77 -2.22
CA ASP A 303 -4.37 -14.64 -3.38
C ASP A 303 -3.66 -13.81 -4.45
N MET A 304 -3.68 -14.32 -5.69
CA MET A 304 -3.12 -13.63 -6.84
C MET A 304 -3.74 -12.24 -6.98
N PRO A 305 -2.97 -11.16 -7.22
CA PRO A 305 -3.53 -9.84 -7.50
C PRO A 305 -4.42 -9.90 -8.76
N GLN A 306 -5.39 -8.98 -8.87
CA GLN A 306 -6.30 -8.96 -10.01
C GLN A 306 -5.65 -8.42 -11.29
N ASP A 307 -4.64 -7.59 -11.13
CA ASP A 307 -3.89 -6.94 -12.20
C ASP A 307 -2.38 -6.92 -11.88
N PRO A 308 -1.53 -6.79 -12.90
CA PRO A 308 -0.08 -6.78 -12.72
C PRO A 308 0.46 -5.58 -11.95
N GLU A 309 -0.21 -4.43 -12.00
CA GLU A 309 0.19 -3.22 -11.30
C GLU A 309 0.04 -3.41 -9.79
N SER A 310 -1.08 -4.00 -9.35
CA SER A 310 -1.28 -4.40 -7.95
C SER A 310 -0.18 -5.34 -7.46
N TYR A 311 0.34 -6.24 -8.33
CA TYR A 311 1.48 -7.09 -7.98
C TYR A 311 2.72 -6.25 -7.64
N VAL A 312 3.06 -5.28 -8.47
CA VAL A 312 4.22 -4.39 -8.27
C VAL A 312 4.07 -3.62 -6.95
N HIS A 313 2.89 -3.08 -6.69
CA HIS A 313 2.59 -2.33 -5.46
C HIS A 313 2.65 -3.19 -4.19
N ARG A 314 2.25 -4.47 -4.26
CA ARG A 314 2.39 -5.42 -3.14
C ARG A 314 3.85 -5.73 -2.87
N VAL A 315 4.59 -6.11 -3.91
CA VAL A 315 6.01 -6.47 -3.80
C VAL A 315 6.85 -5.28 -3.33
N GLY A 316 6.53 -4.07 -3.79
CA GLY A 316 7.18 -2.82 -3.35
C GLY A 316 6.94 -2.44 -1.88
N ARG A 317 6.23 -3.27 -1.07
CA ARG A 317 6.17 -3.08 0.39
C ARG A 317 7.40 -3.63 1.11
N THR A 318 8.21 -4.47 0.46
CA THR A 318 9.52 -4.92 0.95
C THR A 318 10.66 -4.37 0.10
N GLY A 319 11.91 -4.60 0.46
CA GLY A 319 13.08 -4.16 -0.30
C GLY A 319 13.29 -2.63 -0.30
N ARG A 320 12.75 -1.91 0.67
CA ARG A 320 12.88 -0.45 0.79
C ARG A 320 14.20 -0.03 1.44
N ALA A 321 14.61 1.20 1.16
CA ALA A 321 15.84 1.80 1.73
C ALA A 321 17.09 0.93 1.56
N GLY A 322 17.26 0.30 0.39
CA GLY A 322 18.43 -0.54 0.09
C GLY A 322 18.46 -1.91 0.78
N ARG A 323 17.43 -2.28 1.53
CA ARG A 323 17.32 -3.60 2.17
C ARG A 323 16.90 -4.66 1.16
N THR A 324 17.21 -5.92 1.47
CA THR A 324 16.72 -7.07 0.71
C THR A 324 15.32 -7.46 1.17
N GLY A 325 14.54 -8.08 0.27
CA GLY A 325 13.21 -8.56 0.59
C GLY A 325 12.86 -9.83 -0.20
N GLN A 326 11.84 -10.54 0.26
CA GLN A 326 11.34 -11.73 -0.40
C GLN A 326 9.85 -11.62 -0.66
N ALA A 327 9.41 -11.96 -1.90
CA ALA A 327 8.00 -12.03 -2.26
C ALA A 327 7.67 -13.45 -2.75
N THR A 328 6.69 -14.10 -2.12
CA THR A 328 6.23 -15.43 -2.52
C THR A 328 4.76 -15.39 -2.92
N THR A 329 4.44 -15.87 -4.11
CA THR A 329 3.09 -15.88 -4.66
C THR A 329 2.57 -17.31 -4.77
N LEU A 330 1.41 -17.60 -4.17
CA LEU A 330 0.74 -18.89 -4.28
C LEU A 330 -0.15 -18.89 -5.52
N VAL A 331 0.14 -19.76 -6.46
CA VAL A 331 -0.46 -19.75 -7.80
C VAL A 331 -1.22 -21.06 -8.03
N THR A 332 -2.51 -20.97 -8.31
CA THR A 332 -3.29 -22.12 -8.75
C THR A 332 -3.08 -22.37 -10.24
N PRO A 333 -3.34 -23.59 -10.75
CA PRO A 333 -3.23 -23.87 -12.18
C PRO A 333 -4.01 -22.92 -13.09
N ARG A 334 -5.13 -22.38 -12.60
CA ARG A 334 -5.97 -21.42 -13.34
C ARG A 334 -5.35 -20.02 -13.43
N GLU A 335 -4.50 -19.67 -12.47
CA GLU A 335 -3.87 -18.33 -12.36
C GLU A 335 -2.56 -18.22 -13.15
N PHE A 336 -2.07 -19.30 -13.77
CA PHE A 336 -0.82 -19.27 -14.56
C PHE A 336 -0.83 -18.26 -15.72
N GLY A 337 -1.98 -18.03 -16.32
CA GLY A 337 -2.13 -17.00 -17.35
C GLY A 337 -1.77 -15.62 -16.84
N LEU A 338 -2.27 -15.27 -15.66
CA LEU A 338 -2.00 -13.98 -15.01
C LEU A 338 -0.53 -13.89 -14.54
N LEU A 339 0.04 -14.97 -14.00
CA LEU A 339 1.47 -15.03 -13.66
C LEU A 339 2.35 -14.65 -14.86
N LYS A 340 2.08 -15.21 -16.04
CA LYS A 340 2.82 -14.87 -17.25
C LYS A 340 2.66 -13.41 -17.69
N VAL A 341 1.49 -12.82 -17.46
CA VAL A 341 1.25 -11.38 -17.72
C VAL A 341 2.09 -10.53 -16.76
N ILE A 342 2.12 -10.88 -15.47
CA ILE A 342 2.95 -10.23 -14.45
C ILE A 342 4.44 -10.31 -14.83
N GLU A 343 4.95 -11.50 -15.17
CA GLU A 343 6.35 -11.69 -15.58
C GLU A 343 6.73 -10.83 -16.79
N ARG A 344 5.82 -10.73 -17.77
CA ARG A 344 6.03 -9.92 -18.97
C ARG A 344 6.05 -8.42 -18.65
N LEU A 345 5.12 -7.94 -17.82
CA LEU A 345 5.03 -6.53 -17.45
C LEU A 345 6.23 -6.11 -16.60
N THR A 346 6.62 -6.95 -15.64
CA THR A 346 7.74 -6.66 -14.73
C THR A 346 9.10 -6.92 -15.37
N ASN A 347 9.11 -7.49 -16.59
CA ASN A 347 10.32 -7.97 -17.28
C ASN A 347 11.18 -8.90 -16.41
N ARG A 348 10.54 -9.64 -15.51
CA ARG A 348 11.21 -10.52 -14.54
C ARG A 348 10.51 -11.87 -14.45
N ARG A 349 11.29 -12.96 -14.47
CA ARG A 349 10.76 -14.30 -14.25
C ARG A 349 10.75 -14.60 -12.75
N LEU A 350 9.61 -15.04 -12.23
CA LEU A 350 9.51 -15.52 -10.87
C LEU A 350 10.15 -16.92 -10.79
N LYS A 351 10.97 -17.15 -9.76
CA LYS A 351 11.59 -18.45 -9.54
C LYS A 351 10.55 -19.43 -8.96
N ARG A 352 10.41 -20.61 -9.55
CA ARG A 352 9.56 -21.66 -8.98
C ARG A 352 10.20 -22.21 -7.71
N ARG A 353 9.44 -22.32 -6.64
CA ARG A 353 9.85 -22.93 -5.37
C ARG A 353 8.90 -24.07 -5.01
N PRO A 354 9.39 -25.20 -4.51
CA PRO A 354 8.51 -26.25 -3.97
C PRO A 354 7.81 -25.73 -2.72
N SER A 355 6.64 -26.32 -2.43
CA SER A 355 5.95 -26.07 -1.17
C SER A 355 6.76 -26.64 -0.01
N PRO A 356 6.99 -25.89 1.09
CA PRO A 356 7.67 -26.44 2.25
C PRO A 356 6.95 -27.66 2.83
N THR A 357 7.74 -28.64 3.24
CA THR A 357 7.24 -29.84 3.95
C THR A 357 6.96 -29.54 5.43
N LEU A 358 6.26 -30.43 6.10
CA LEU A 358 6.07 -30.35 7.55
C LEU A 358 7.38 -30.44 8.34
N THR A 359 8.30 -31.28 7.87
CA THR A 359 9.61 -31.46 8.50
C THR A 359 10.41 -30.14 8.42
N GLU A 360 10.44 -29.51 7.27
CA GLU A 360 11.11 -28.21 7.08
C GLU A 360 10.48 -27.10 7.95
N ALA A 361 9.14 -27.10 8.08
CA ALA A 361 8.43 -26.15 8.95
C ALA A 361 8.82 -26.36 10.44
N LEU A 362 8.87 -27.61 10.90
CA LEU A 362 9.26 -27.94 12.26
C LEU A 362 10.74 -27.57 12.54
N GLU A 363 11.63 -27.88 11.61
CA GLU A 363 13.04 -27.49 11.70
C GLU A 363 13.20 -25.95 11.71
N GLY A 364 12.43 -25.24 10.90
CA GLY A 364 12.38 -23.78 10.92
C GLY A 364 11.97 -23.22 12.27
N GLN A 365 10.88 -23.74 12.85
CA GLN A 365 10.41 -23.36 14.19
C GLN A 365 11.45 -23.62 15.28
N ARG A 366 12.11 -24.79 15.25
CA ARG A 366 13.18 -25.11 16.19
C ARG A 366 14.35 -24.14 16.09
N ARG A 367 14.76 -23.80 14.86
CA ARG A 367 15.81 -22.81 14.63
C ARG A 367 15.44 -21.45 15.21
N LEU A 368 14.22 -20.96 14.93
CA LEU A 368 13.74 -19.68 15.47
C LEU A 368 13.70 -19.68 17.01
N SER A 369 13.30 -20.80 17.65
CA SER A 369 13.31 -20.94 19.09
C SER A 369 14.73 -20.90 19.65
N MET A 370 15.71 -21.51 18.97
CA MET A 370 17.13 -21.46 19.36
C MET A 370 17.69 -20.05 19.22
N GLU A 371 17.43 -19.35 18.12
CA GLU A 371 17.84 -17.96 17.90
C GLU A 371 17.23 -17.03 18.96
N SER A 372 15.97 -17.22 19.33
CA SER A 372 15.29 -16.44 20.38
C SER A 372 15.97 -16.64 21.76
N LEU A 373 16.41 -17.86 22.06
CA LEU A 373 17.16 -18.12 23.31
C LEU A 373 18.51 -17.43 23.34
N GLN A 374 19.23 -17.36 22.21
CA GLN A 374 20.51 -16.65 22.13
C GLN A 374 20.33 -15.14 22.35
N VAL A 375 19.26 -14.54 21.82
CA VAL A 375 18.95 -13.12 22.05
C VAL A 375 18.63 -12.84 23.52
N VAL A 376 17.97 -13.76 24.21
CA VAL A 376 17.67 -13.63 25.65
C VAL A 376 18.94 -13.69 26.49
N GLU A 377 19.97 -14.46 26.08
CA GLU A 377 21.27 -14.53 26.76
C GLU A 377 21.98 -13.16 26.78
N GLU A 378 21.80 -12.35 25.73
CA GLU A 378 22.35 -10.98 25.67
C GLU A 378 21.57 -9.98 26.54
N GLY A 379 20.42 -10.37 27.08
CA GLY A 379 19.55 -9.57 27.95
C GLY A 379 19.89 -9.72 29.43
N ASN A 380 19.19 -8.95 30.28
CA ASN A 380 19.34 -9.08 31.75
C ASN A 380 18.51 -10.29 32.23
N ILE A 381 19.21 -11.42 32.49
CA ILE A 381 18.64 -12.66 33.02
C ILE A 381 18.98 -12.92 34.49
N ASP A 382 19.65 -11.97 35.17
CA ASP A 382 20.15 -12.14 36.54
C ASP A 382 19.05 -12.60 37.52
N GLY A 383 17.85 -12.12 37.39
CA GLY A 383 16.71 -12.49 38.24
C GLY A 383 16.28 -13.95 38.14
N TYR A 384 16.75 -14.70 37.15
CA TYR A 384 16.34 -16.10 36.90
C TYR A 384 17.39 -17.13 37.33
N PHE A 385 18.63 -16.73 37.65
CA PHE A 385 19.69 -17.68 38.00
C PHE A 385 19.34 -18.56 39.20
N GLY A 386 18.78 -18.01 40.27
CA GLY A 386 18.39 -18.80 41.44
C GLY A 386 17.33 -19.85 41.15
N ALA A 387 16.36 -19.51 40.28
CA ALA A 387 15.35 -20.49 39.84
C ALA A 387 15.95 -21.57 38.93
N ALA A 388 16.91 -21.16 38.06
CA ALA A 388 17.63 -22.11 37.20
C ALA A 388 18.48 -23.12 38.03
N GLU A 389 19.17 -22.70 39.07
CA GLU A 389 19.92 -23.56 39.96
C GLU A 389 19.04 -24.60 40.65
N VAL A 390 17.87 -24.20 41.14
CA VAL A 390 16.90 -25.10 41.74
C VAL A 390 16.40 -26.17 40.74
N LEU A 391 16.20 -25.78 39.47
CA LEU A 391 15.79 -26.71 38.42
C LEU A 391 16.95 -27.64 38.02
N LEU A 392 18.17 -27.14 37.88
CA LEU A 392 19.35 -27.94 37.56
C LEU A 392 19.73 -28.94 38.66
N ALA A 393 19.34 -28.67 39.91
CA ALA A 393 19.50 -29.65 41.00
C ALA A 393 18.56 -30.87 40.87
N LYS A 394 17.49 -30.75 40.06
CA LYS A 394 16.47 -31.79 39.88
C LYS A 394 16.49 -32.48 38.53
N VAL A 395 16.93 -31.76 37.50
CA VAL A 395 16.89 -32.17 36.09
C VAL A 395 18.23 -31.86 35.48
N ASP A 396 18.77 -32.76 34.66
CA ASP A 396 20.01 -32.46 33.90
C ASP A 396 19.82 -31.35 32.90
N SER A 397 20.92 -30.66 32.57
CA SER A 397 20.92 -29.45 31.72
C SER A 397 20.36 -29.70 30.30
N VAL A 398 20.63 -30.89 29.74
CA VAL A 398 20.17 -31.23 28.37
C VAL A 398 18.65 -31.39 28.35
N THR A 399 18.11 -32.13 29.34
CA THR A 399 16.66 -32.33 29.48
C THR A 399 15.95 -31.02 29.78
N LEU A 400 16.56 -30.16 30.61
CA LEU A 400 15.98 -28.82 30.89
C LEU A 400 15.95 -27.93 29.64
N VAL A 401 17.05 -27.84 28.90
CA VAL A 401 17.08 -27.08 27.64
C VAL A 401 16.14 -27.67 26.61
N ALA A 402 16.05 -28.97 26.49
CA ALA A 402 15.09 -29.62 25.58
C ALA A 402 13.63 -29.29 25.94
N ALA A 403 13.31 -29.25 27.26
CA ALA A 403 11.97 -28.88 27.75
C ALA A 403 11.67 -27.39 27.42
N VAL A 404 12.63 -26.47 27.62
CA VAL A 404 12.50 -25.06 27.27
C VAL A 404 12.31 -24.88 25.75
N LEU A 405 13.12 -25.57 24.94
CA LEU A 405 12.94 -25.57 23.49
C LEU A 405 11.59 -26.07 23.06
N LYS A 406 11.09 -27.18 23.70
CA LYS A 406 9.75 -27.69 23.42
C LYS A 406 8.65 -26.70 23.78
N MET A 407 8.80 -25.95 24.87
CA MET A 407 7.83 -24.91 25.28
C MET A 407 7.84 -23.71 24.32
N LEU A 408 9.00 -23.35 23.82
CA LEU A 408 9.16 -22.23 22.88
C LEU A 408 8.82 -22.60 21.43
N THR A 409 9.08 -23.86 21.04
CA THR A 409 8.81 -24.34 19.69
C THR A 409 7.31 -24.58 19.54
N ARG A 410 6.70 -23.80 18.67
CA ARG A 410 5.31 -24.01 18.30
C ARG A 410 5.23 -25.20 17.33
N GLU A 411 4.64 -26.30 17.76
CA GLU A 411 4.39 -27.43 16.85
C GLU A 411 3.38 -27.00 15.77
N PRO A 412 3.62 -27.34 14.47
CA PRO A 412 2.69 -27.01 13.40
C PRO A 412 1.31 -27.63 13.68
N ASP A 413 0.31 -26.79 13.91
CA ASP A 413 -1.07 -27.25 14.12
C ASP A 413 -1.67 -27.67 12.76
N MET A 414 -2.03 -28.96 12.67
CA MET A 414 -2.62 -29.57 11.50
C MET A 414 -4.16 -29.54 11.50
N THR A 415 -4.77 -28.91 12.49
CA THR A 415 -6.23 -28.80 12.56
C THR A 415 -6.74 -28.12 11.29
N PRO A 416 -7.64 -28.74 10.49
CA PRO A 416 -8.17 -28.14 9.31
C PRO A 416 -8.89 -26.82 9.62
N ILE A 417 -8.37 -25.71 9.14
CA ILE A 417 -9.04 -24.42 9.20
C ILE A 417 -9.73 -24.21 7.87
N ALA A 418 -11.07 -24.17 7.89
CA ALA A 418 -11.86 -23.89 6.70
C ALA A 418 -11.75 -22.41 6.35
N VAL A 419 -10.77 -22.07 5.53
CA VAL A 419 -10.75 -20.77 4.83
C VAL A 419 -11.57 -20.95 3.56
N ALA A 420 -12.69 -20.23 3.44
CA ALA A 420 -13.63 -20.42 2.34
C ALA A 420 -12.93 -20.23 0.98
N PRO A 421 -13.17 -21.13 0.00
CA PRO A 421 -12.63 -20.93 -1.33
C PRO A 421 -13.21 -19.66 -1.94
N ILE A 422 -12.40 -18.97 -2.74
CA ILE A 422 -12.85 -17.75 -3.43
C ILE A 422 -13.99 -18.14 -4.37
N GLN A 423 -15.20 -17.64 -4.12
CA GLN A 423 -16.29 -17.71 -5.08
C GLN A 423 -15.98 -16.75 -6.23
N GLU A 424 -15.55 -17.29 -7.35
CA GLU A 424 -15.39 -16.53 -8.58
C GLU A 424 -16.78 -16.03 -9.01
N SER A 425 -16.96 -14.72 -9.09
CA SER A 425 -18.11 -14.15 -9.80
C SER A 425 -18.06 -14.67 -11.25
N PRO A 426 -19.17 -15.20 -11.80
CA PRO A 426 -19.16 -15.65 -13.18
C PRO A 426 -18.76 -14.48 -14.09
N PRO A 427 -17.97 -14.75 -15.15
CA PRO A 427 -17.52 -13.71 -16.07
C PRO A 427 -18.74 -12.93 -16.59
N HIS A 428 -18.68 -11.60 -16.49
CA HIS A 428 -19.69 -10.71 -17.04
C HIS A 428 -19.83 -11.04 -18.54
N ARG A 429 -20.88 -11.79 -18.91
CA ARG A 429 -21.24 -11.94 -20.31
C ARG A 429 -21.68 -10.55 -20.80
N PRO A 430 -21.07 -10.01 -21.84
CA PRO A 430 -21.57 -8.79 -22.44
C PRO A 430 -23.02 -9.04 -22.85
N ARG A 431 -23.94 -8.21 -22.38
CA ARG A 431 -25.35 -8.23 -22.82
C ARG A 431 -25.30 -8.05 -24.33
N SER A 432 -25.58 -9.14 -25.07
CA SER A 432 -25.85 -9.07 -26.50
C SER A 432 -27.03 -8.11 -26.68
N GLY A 433 -26.79 -7.04 -27.46
CA GLY A 433 -27.79 -6.02 -27.75
C GLY A 433 -29.09 -6.64 -28.22
N GLY A 434 -30.15 -6.39 -27.49
CA GLY A 434 -31.48 -6.73 -27.87
C GLY A 434 -31.89 -5.99 -29.16
N GLY A 435 -32.10 -6.74 -30.22
CA GLY A 435 -32.59 -6.23 -31.48
C GLY A 435 -33.88 -5.43 -31.30
N PHE A 436 -33.88 -4.22 -31.82
CA PHE A 436 -35.05 -3.41 -32.00
C PHE A 436 -36.05 -4.18 -32.92
N ARG A 437 -37.09 -4.74 -32.35
CA ARG A 437 -38.30 -5.16 -33.10
C ARG A 437 -39.11 -3.90 -33.37
N SER A 438 -39.08 -3.42 -34.61
CA SER A 438 -40.05 -2.46 -35.14
C SER A 438 -41.44 -3.10 -35.18
N GLN A 439 -42.33 -2.67 -34.30
CA GLN A 439 -43.77 -2.94 -34.46
C GLN A 439 -44.32 -1.95 -35.49
N GLY A 440 -44.52 -2.46 -36.70
CA GLY A 440 -45.33 -1.78 -37.71
C GLY A 440 -46.80 -1.76 -37.26
N GLN A 441 -47.34 -0.58 -36.96
CA GLN A 441 -48.76 -0.36 -36.86
C GLN A 441 -49.36 -0.22 -38.26
N SER A 442 -50.03 -1.28 -38.75
CA SER A 442 -50.97 -1.19 -39.85
C SER A 442 -52.27 -0.53 -39.35
N ARG A 443 -52.55 0.69 -39.82
CA ARG A 443 -53.86 1.32 -39.71
C ARG A 443 -54.75 0.70 -40.78
N ASP A 444 -55.75 -0.07 -40.34
CA ASP A 444 -56.85 -0.53 -41.20
C ASP A 444 -57.99 0.48 -41.12
N TYR A 445 -58.34 1.03 -42.27
CA TYR A 445 -59.51 1.91 -42.49
C TYR A 445 -60.69 1.04 -42.84
N GLY A 446 -61.60 0.75 -41.89
CA GLY A 446 -62.84 0.09 -42.09
C GLY A 446 -64.04 1.09 -42.18
N ARG A 447 -64.56 1.31 -43.38
CA ARG A 447 -65.87 1.94 -43.65
C ARG A 447 -67.02 1.03 -43.19
N GLY A 448 -68.07 1.64 -42.67
CA GLY A 448 -69.41 0.98 -42.66
C GLY A 448 -70.40 1.65 -41.72
N ARG A 449 -71.15 2.53 -42.21
CA ARG A 449 -72.63 2.64 -42.32
C ARG A 449 -73.43 1.92 -41.19
N ARG A 450 -74.10 2.61 -40.35
CA ARG A 450 -75.48 3.15 -40.27
C ARG A 450 -75.66 3.78 -38.92
#